data_9a91903e58b7c15dfff57412d56ea540
#
_entry.id   9a91903e58b7c15dfff57412d56ea540
#
_cell.length_a   1.000
_cell.length_b   1.000
_cell.length_c   1.000
_cell.angle_alpha   90.00
_cell.angle_beta   90.00
_cell.angle_gamma   90.00
#
_symmetry.space_group_name_H-M   'P 1'
#
loop_
_entity.id
_entity.type
_entity.pdbx_description
1 polymer ?
#
loop_
_entity_poly.entity_id
_entity_poly.type
_entity_poly.pdbx_seq_one_letter_code
_entity_poly.pdbx_strand_id
1 'polypeptide(L)'
;YYLKRSHYAPAINRFRGVIEEFPTTSQVPEALHRLVEAYLSLGLVNEAQTAGAILGYNYRSTEWYDRTFALLSSKGLKPKSSGNSWLSKIYRQVVKGQWL
;
A
#
# COMPACT_ATOMS: atom_id res chain seq x y z
N TYR A 1 -3.76 -1.79 -18.10
CA TYR A 1 -4.30 -2.08 -19.27
C TYR A 1 -5.32 -3.05 -19.07
N TYR A 2 -5.38 -4.15 -18.89
CA TYR A 2 -6.48 -4.84 -18.78
C TYR A 2 -6.86 -5.12 -17.48
N LEU A 3 -6.49 -4.34 -16.50
CA LEU A 3 -7.09 -4.43 -15.23
C LEU A 3 -8.29 -3.52 -15.20
N LYS A 4 -9.42 -4.00 -15.64
CA LYS A 4 -10.68 -3.32 -15.49
C LYS A 4 -11.07 -3.35 -14.01
N ARG A 5 -12.01 -2.49 -13.60
CA ARG A 5 -12.42 -2.43 -12.20
C ARG A 5 -12.78 -3.79 -11.62
N SER A 6 -13.43 -4.64 -12.41
CA SER A 6 -13.80 -5.97 -11.95
C SER A 6 -12.60 -6.86 -11.63
N HIS A 7 -11.41 -6.51 -12.11
CA HIS A 7 -10.21 -7.30 -11.86
C HIS A 7 -9.38 -6.78 -10.69
N TYR A 8 -9.63 -5.53 -10.26
CA TYR A 8 -8.84 -4.97 -9.17
C TYR A 8 -9.25 -5.52 -7.81
N ALA A 9 -10.54 -5.79 -7.59
CA ALA A 9 -10.99 -6.29 -6.30
C ALA A 9 -10.33 -7.63 -5.93
N PRO A 10 -10.28 -8.63 -6.83
CA PRO A 10 -9.57 -9.87 -6.50
C PRO A 10 -8.08 -9.64 -6.26
N ALA A 11 -7.44 -8.76 -7.05
CA ALA A 11 -6.02 -8.48 -6.86
C ALA A 11 -5.77 -7.83 -5.51
N ILE A 12 -6.61 -6.87 -5.12
CA ILE A 12 -6.50 -6.21 -3.82
C ILE A 12 -6.64 -7.23 -2.70
N ASN A 13 -7.63 -8.12 -2.79
CA ASN A 13 -7.83 -9.13 -1.77
C ASN A 13 -6.64 -10.07 -1.65
N ARG A 14 -6.00 -10.41 -2.76
CA ARG A 14 -4.83 -11.27 -2.73
C ARG A 14 -3.65 -10.59 -2.05
N PHE A 15 -3.38 -9.32 -2.39
CA PHE A 15 -2.28 -8.59 -1.76
C PHE A 15 -2.57 -8.33 -0.29
N ARG A 16 -3.84 -8.06 0.05
CA ARG A 16 -4.25 -7.93 1.43
C ARG A 16 -3.98 -9.21 2.21
N GLY A 17 -4.27 -10.36 1.61
CA GLY A 17 -3.98 -11.65 2.24
C GLY A 17 -2.49 -11.85 2.52
N VAL A 18 -1.63 -11.46 1.57
CA VAL A 18 -0.18 -11.55 1.79
C VAL A 18 0.22 -10.71 3.01
N ILE A 19 -0.30 -9.50 3.11
CA ILE A 19 0.06 -8.60 4.19
C ILE A 19 -0.44 -9.11 5.53
N GLU A 20 -1.66 -9.65 5.58
CA GLU A 20 -2.24 -10.14 6.82
C GLU A 20 -1.65 -11.46 7.28
N GLU A 21 -1.34 -12.36 6.35
CA GLU A 21 -0.89 -13.70 6.71
C GLU A 21 0.61 -13.83 6.81
N PHE A 22 1.34 -12.98 6.07
CA PHE A 22 2.80 -13.08 6.03
C PHE A 22 3.45 -11.71 6.23
N PRO A 23 3.15 -11.02 7.35
CA PRO A 23 3.58 -9.62 7.53
C PRO A 23 5.09 -9.43 7.66
N THR A 24 5.84 -10.49 7.91
CA THR A 24 7.28 -10.39 8.08
C THR A 24 8.07 -10.85 6.85
N THR A 25 7.39 -11.18 5.75
CA THR A 25 8.09 -11.67 4.56
C THR A 25 8.51 -10.52 3.66
N SER A 26 9.49 -10.79 2.79
CA SER A 26 9.95 -9.82 1.81
C SER A 26 8.91 -9.50 0.74
N GLN A 27 7.82 -10.24 0.70
CA GLN A 27 6.74 -9.99 -0.26
C GLN A 27 5.86 -8.81 0.13
N VAL A 28 5.90 -8.39 1.39
CA VAL A 28 5.03 -7.31 1.88
C VAL A 28 5.31 -5.97 1.19
N PRO A 29 6.57 -5.53 1.01
CA PRO A 29 6.80 -4.28 0.31
C PRO A 29 6.27 -4.28 -1.11
N GLU A 30 6.45 -5.36 -1.85
CA GLU A 30 5.90 -5.47 -3.20
C GLU A 30 4.38 -5.45 -3.16
N ALA A 31 3.77 -6.19 -2.25
CA ALA A 31 2.31 -6.22 -2.13
C ALA A 31 1.75 -4.84 -1.85
N LEU A 32 2.40 -4.06 -0.98
CA LEU A 32 1.99 -2.69 -0.70
C LEU A 32 2.07 -1.80 -1.94
N HIS A 33 3.15 -1.94 -2.72
CA HIS A 33 3.29 -1.18 -3.95
C HIS A 33 2.18 -1.54 -4.95
N ARG A 34 1.86 -2.83 -5.09
CA ARG A 34 0.78 -3.26 -5.99
C ARG A 34 -0.57 -2.73 -5.51
N LEU A 35 -0.77 -2.64 -4.19
CA LEU A 35 -1.97 -2.02 -3.66
C LEU A 35 -2.06 -0.54 -4.05
N VAL A 36 -0.93 0.17 -4.00
CA VAL A 36 -0.91 1.57 -4.42
C VAL A 36 -1.37 1.68 -5.88
N GLU A 37 -0.82 0.85 -6.75
CA GLU A 37 -1.20 0.86 -8.16
C GLU A 37 -2.69 0.59 -8.35
N ALA A 38 -3.20 -0.44 -7.68
CA ALA A 38 -4.60 -0.83 -7.81
C ALA A 38 -5.54 0.25 -7.27
N TYR A 39 -5.24 0.80 -6.11
CA TYR A 39 -6.08 1.82 -5.51
C TYR A 39 -6.10 3.10 -6.34
N LEU A 40 -4.94 3.51 -6.89
CA LEU A 40 -4.90 4.68 -7.77
C LEU A 40 -5.75 4.46 -9.02
N SER A 41 -5.70 3.25 -9.57
CA SER A 41 -6.49 2.92 -10.75
C SER A 41 -7.98 2.94 -10.48
N LEU A 42 -8.38 2.66 -9.25
CA LEU A 42 -9.78 2.74 -8.83
C LEU A 42 -10.19 4.13 -8.35
N GLY A 43 -9.26 5.07 -8.28
CA GLY A 43 -9.55 6.40 -7.77
C GLY A 43 -9.59 6.50 -6.25
N LEU A 44 -9.12 5.46 -5.56
CA LEU A 44 -9.10 5.44 -4.09
C LEU A 44 -7.79 6.03 -3.60
N VAL A 45 -7.68 7.34 -3.73
CA VAL A 45 -6.43 8.08 -3.48
C VAL A 45 -5.97 7.95 -2.03
N ASN A 46 -6.88 8.08 -1.08
CA ASN A 46 -6.51 8.00 0.33
C ASN A 46 -5.93 6.64 0.71
N GLU A 47 -6.50 5.58 0.16
CA GLU A 47 -5.99 4.23 0.40
C GLU A 47 -4.60 4.06 -0.20
N ALA A 48 -4.39 4.57 -1.41
CA ALA A 48 -3.08 4.49 -2.07
C ALA A 48 -2.03 5.24 -1.25
N GLN A 49 -2.35 6.43 -0.76
CA GLN A 49 -1.43 7.21 0.06
C GLN A 49 -1.10 6.50 1.36
N THR A 50 -2.08 5.83 1.97
CA THR A 50 -1.87 5.10 3.22
C THR A 50 -0.93 3.91 3.00
N ALA A 51 -1.10 3.18 1.90
CA ALA A 51 -0.18 2.08 1.59
C ALA A 51 1.25 2.61 1.39
N GLY A 52 1.37 3.76 0.73
CA GLY A 52 2.67 4.41 0.57
C GLY A 52 3.27 4.84 1.90
N ALA A 53 2.44 5.28 2.85
CA ALA A 53 2.91 5.68 4.17
C ALA A 53 3.46 4.49 4.95
N ILE A 54 2.84 3.32 4.83
CA ILE A 54 3.34 2.11 5.47
C ILE A 54 4.71 1.74 4.91
N LEU A 55 4.85 1.80 3.57
CA LEU A 55 6.15 1.57 2.93
C LEU A 55 7.20 2.56 3.43
N GLY A 56 6.83 3.83 3.53
CA GLY A 56 7.75 4.87 3.97
C GLY A 56 8.16 4.75 5.43
N TYR A 57 7.32 4.15 6.25
CA TYR A 57 7.64 4.00 7.66
C TYR A 57 8.51 2.76 7.92
N ASN A 58 8.16 1.65 7.29
CA ASN A 58 8.78 0.38 7.64
C ASN A 58 9.68 -0.23 6.56
N TYR A 59 9.55 0.19 5.30
CA TYR A 59 10.27 -0.40 4.18
C TYR A 59 10.92 0.66 3.30
N ARG A 60 11.35 1.75 3.92
CA ARG A 60 11.84 2.93 3.20
C ARG A 60 13.09 2.65 2.36
N SER A 61 13.90 1.68 2.76
CA SER A 61 15.12 1.36 2.04
C SER A 61 14.91 0.41 0.86
N THR A 62 13.67 0.01 0.58
CA THR A 62 13.40 -0.92 -0.52
C THR A 62 13.13 -0.16 -1.82
N GLU A 63 13.37 -0.85 -2.95
CA GLU A 63 13.03 -0.28 -4.25
C GLU A 63 11.53 -0.05 -4.39
N TRP A 64 10.72 -0.82 -3.68
CA TRP A 64 9.27 -0.69 -3.74
C TRP A 64 8.78 0.63 -3.18
N TYR A 65 9.46 1.14 -2.14
CA TYR A 65 9.16 2.47 -1.64
C TYR A 65 9.53 3.53 -2.67
N ASP A 66 10.70 3.39 -3.30
CA ASP A 66 11.14 4.34 -4.31
C ASP A 66 10.16 4.40 -5.49
N ARG A 67 9.71 3.24 -5.96
CA ARG A 67 8.72 3.16 -7.04
C ARG A 67 7.38 3.76 -6.63
N THR A 68 6.96 3.49 -5.40
CA THR A 68 5.69 4.02 -4.88
C THR A 68 5.77 5.54 -4.75
N PHE A 69 6.87 6.04 -4.21
CA PHE A 69 7.05 7.48 -4.04
C PHE A 69 7.05 8.18 -5.40
N ALA A 70 7.73 7.62 -6.38
CA ALA A 70 7.75 8.18 -7.74
C ALA A 70 6.35 8.18 -8.35
N LEU A 71 5.61 7.08 -8.18
CA LEU A 71 4.26 6.97 -8.71
C LEU A 71 3.32 7.99 -8.08
N LEU A 72 3.33 8.12 -6.76
CA LEU A 72 2.50 9.09 -6.06
C LEU A 72 2.88 10.51 -6.45
N SER A 73 4.19 10.81 -6.50
CA SER A 73 4.67 12.13 -6.86
C SER A 73 4.26 12.52 -8.27
N SER A 74 4.23 11.56 -9.20
CA SER A 74 3.83 11.83 -10.58
C SER A 74 2.37 12.29 -10.67
N LYS A 75 1.58 12.03 -9.63
CA LYS A 75 0.19 12.44 -9.56
C LYS A 75 -0.04 13.58 -8.58
N GLY A 76 1.04 14.20 -8.11
CA GLY A 76 0.93 15.29 -7.14
C GLY A 76 0.55 14.87 -5.74
N LEU A 77 0.78 13.60 -5.40
CA LEU A 77 0.38 13.03 -4.12
C LEU A 77 1.60 12.73 -3.26
N LYS A 78 1.37 12.61 -1.96
CA LYS A 78 2.41 12.23 -1.01
C LYS A 78 1.95 11.06 -0.16
N PRO A 79 2.86 10.20 0.30
CA PRO A 79 2.49 9.16 1.27
C PRO A 79 1.95 9.81 2.53
N LYS A 80 0.76 9.40 2.95
CA LYS A 80 0.18 9.86 4.22
C LYS A 80 -0.96 8.94 4.62
N SER A 81 -1.15 8.75 5.91
CA SER A 81 -2.26 7.97 6.41
C SER A 81 -3.46 8.87 6.68
N SER A 82 -4.65 8.40 6.32
CA SER A 82 -5.87 9.12 6.59
C SER A 82 -7.04 8.13 6.71
N GLY A 83 -8.06 8.48 7.48
CA GLY A 83 -9.27 7.69 7.61
C GLY A 83 -9.14 6.53 8.56
N ASN A 84 -10.12 5.61 8.47
CA ASN A 84 -10.21 4.46 9.35
C ASN A 84 -10.29 3.15 8.59
N SER A 85 -9.73 3.11 7.40
CA SER A 85 -9.70 1.90 6.59
C SER A 85 -8.82 0.83 7.23
N TRP A 86 -8.87 -0.37 6.66
CA TRP A 86 -8.00 -1.47 7.06
C TRP A 86 -6.52 -1.07 7.01
N LEU A 87 -6.10 -0.39 5.94
CA LEU A 87 -4.71 0.04 5.81
C LEU A 87 -4.34 1.10 6.85
N SER A 88 -5.25 2.00 7.18
CA SER A 88 -5.00 3.00 8.23
C SER A 88 -4.78 2.33 9.57
N LYS A 89 -5.51 1.26 9.86
CA LYS A 89 -5.31 0.50 11.09
C LYS A 89 -3.95 -0.17 11.11
N ILE A 90 -3.52 -0.73 9.98
CA ILE A 90 -2.18 -1.32 9.87
C ILE A 90 -1.11 -0.25 10.06
N TYR A 91 -1.28 0.92 9.44
CA TYR A 91 -0.32 2.00 9.60
C TYR A 91 -0.15 2.37 11.08
N ARG A 92 -1.25 2.47 11.82
CA ARG A 92 -1.17 2.78 13.25
C ARG A 92 -0.43 1.70 14.03
N GLN A 93 -0.62 0.44 13.67
CA GLN A 93 0.11 -0.65 14.31
C GLN A 93 1.60 -0.60 14.00
N VAL A 94 1.95 -0.30 12.76
CA VAL A 94 3.35 -0.18 12.35
C VAL A 94 4.04 0.94 13.12
N VAL A 95 3.39 2.09 13.23
CA VAL A 95 3.94 3.24 13.96
C VAL A 95 4.14 2.92 15.43
N LYS A 96 3.27 2.12 16.01
CA LYS A 96 3.41 1.72 17.41
C LYS A 96 4.39 0.56 17.63
N GLY A 97 4.95 0.03 16.55
CA GLY A 97 5.87 -1.11 16.64
C GLY A 97 5.20 -2.43 16.95
N GLN A 98 3.88 -2.54 16.74
CA GLN A 98 3.14 -3.74 17.08
C GLN A 98 2.98 -4.72 15.94
N TRP A 99 3.30 -4.30 14.72
CA TRP A 99 3.03 -5.12 13.55
C TRP A 99 4.16 -6.10 13.27
N LEU A 100 5.36 -5.76 13.54
CA LEU A 100 6.53 -6.63 13.39
C LEU A 100 7.11 -7.02 14.76
#